data_b8c633f2d6f42dbf5d127a6d62e56123
#
_entry.id   b8c633f2d6f42dbf5d127a6d62e56123
#
_cell.length_a   1.000
_cell.length_b   1.000
_cell.length_c   1.000
_cell.angle_alpha   90.00
_cell.angle_beta   90.00
_cell.angle_gamma   90.00
#
_symmetry.space_group_name_H-M   'P 1'
#
loop_
_entity.id
_entity.type
_entity.pdbx_description
1 polymer ?
#
loop_
_entity_poly.entity_id
_entity_poly.type
_entity_poly.pdbx_seq_one_letter_code
_entity_poly.pdbx_strand_id
1 'polypeptide(L)'
;MGKWLIALVLAAAFAAGLAVGSARAQGIEVTAQDVANNFPDEVVFRLSASSDADIEKVTVRYEILPDGVPAYGVPQFEPQQRVQVSFHLSANDGRIYLAPGAEILYHWEIEDAVGSKLSTEPATFVYQDTRFDWESASEGNVSVHWYGGGDAVSYLRVARDTLD
;
A
#
# COMPACT_ATOMS: atom_id res chain seq x y z
N MET A 1 -20.27 -15.89 62.40
CA MET A 1 -20.52 -16.70 61.21
C MET A 1 -20.63 -15.76 60.01
N GLY A 2 -19.53 -15.48 59.35
CA GLY A 2 -19.45 -14.58 58.19
C GLY A 2 -18.91 -15.31 56.98
N LYS A 3 -19.74 -15.43 55.92
CA LYS A 3 -19.41 -16.02 54.67
C LYS A 3 -18.64 -15.02 53.80
N TRP A 4 -17.42 -15.33 53.49
CA TRP A 4 -16.60 -14.58 52.51
C TRP A 4 -16.93 -15.06 51.11
N LEU A 5 -17.52 -14.19 50.28
CA LEU A 5 -17.70 -14.40 48.84
C LEU A 5 -16.45 -13.86 48.14
N ILE A 6 -15.67 -14.78 47.56
CA ILE A 6 -14.55 -14.43 46.68
C ILE A 6 -15.14 -14.19 45.29
N ALA A 7 -15.12 -12.93 44.84
CA ALA A 7 -15.46 -12.58 43.47
C ALA A 7 -14.25 -12.83 42.56
N LEU A 8 -14.38 -13.81 41.69
CA LEU A 8 -13.38 -14.11 40.65
C LEU A 8 -13.60 -13.12 39.48
N VAL A 9 -12.72 -12.14 39.32
CA VAL A 9 -12.74 -11.24 38.16
C VAL A 9 -12.00 -11.95 37.01
N LEU A 10 -12.76 -12.44 36.04
CA LEU A 10 -12.21 -12.95 34.77
C LEU A 10 -11.88 -11.73 33.88
N ALA A 11 -10.58 -11.44 33.75
CA ALA A 11 -10.10 -10.49 32.75
C ALA A 11 -10.11 -11.16 31.37
N ALA A 12 -11.11 -10.87 30.55
CA ALA A 12 -11.12 -11.23 29.14
C ALA A 12 -10.20 -10.30 28.36
N ALA A 13 -9.03 -10.79 27.99
CA ALA A 13 -8.13 -10.08 27.06
C ALA A 13 -8.77 -10.10 25.66
N PHE A 14 -9.29 -8.97 25.23
CA PHE A 14 -9.80 -8.78 23.87
C PHE A 14 -8.61 -8.57 22.95
N ALA A 15 -8.13 -9.65 22.32
CA ALA A 15 -7.19 -9.55 21.21
C ALA A 15 -7.98 -9.01 20.00
N ALA A 16 -7.87 -7.71 19.73
CA ALA A 16 -8.35 -7.11 18.50
C ALA A 16 -7.44 -7.58 17.34
N GLY A 17 -7.74 -8.74 16.79
CA GLY A 17 -7.21 -9.16 15.50
C GLY A 17 -7.75 -8.20 14.45
N LEU A 18 -6.88 -7.46 13.76
CA LEU A 18 -7.22 -6.75 12.54
C LEU A 18 -7.68 -7.81 11.52
N ALA A 19 -8.99 -7.98 11.39
CA ALA A 19 -9.56 -8.76 10.32
C ALA A 19 -9.28 -7.98 9.03
N VAL A 20 -8.30 -8.45 8.24
CA VAL A 20 -8.16 -8.05 6.85
C VAL A 20 -9.45 -8.53 6.18
N GLY A 21 -10.36 -7.59 5.93
CA GLY A 21 -11.62 -7.88 5.27
C GLY A 21 -11.34 -8.45 3.88
N SER A 22 -11.64 -9.73 3.65
CA SER A 22 -11.56 -10.34 2.33
C SER A 22 -12.63 -9.69 1.46
N ALA A 23 -12.20 -8.90 0.45
CA ALA A 23 -13.11 -8.38 -0.56
C ALA A 23 -13.61 -9.56 -1.41
N ARG A 24 -14.93 -9.72 -1.50
CA ARG A 24 -15.59 -10.80 -2.23
C ARG A 24 -16.66 -10.22 -3.16
N ALA A 25 -16.53 -10.46 -4.45
CA ALA A 25 -17.61 -10.31 -5.42
C ALA A 25 -18.02 -11.71 -5.89
N GLN A 26 -19.18 -11.87 -6.53
CA GLN A 26 -19.69 -13.19 -6.98
C GLN A 26 -18.59 -14.01 -7.66
N GLY A 27 -18.03 -14.99 -6.96
CA GLY A 27 -17.02 -15.92 -7.44
C GLY A 27 -15.56 -15.51 -7.21
N ILE A 28 -15.20 -14.21 -7.18
CA ILE A 28 -13.80 -13.77 -7.01
C ILE A 28 -13.50 -13.44 -5.54
N GLU A 29 -12.35 -13.94 -5.04
CA GLU A 29 -11.84 -13.68 -3.69
C GLU A 29 -10.36 -13.30 -3.74
N VAL A 30 -10.00 -12.18 -3.11
CA VAL A 30 -8.60 -11.81 -2.88
C VAL A 30 -8.12 -12.51 -1.61
N THR A 31 -7.14 -13.39 -1.74
CA THR A 31 -6.59 -14.19 -0.63
C THR A 31 -5.39 -13.54 0.03
N ALA A 32 -4.62 -12.73 -0.72
CA ALA A 32 -3.54 -11.91 -0.21
C ALA A 32 -3.24 -10.73 -1.14
N GLN A 33 -2.82 -9.62 -0.57
CA GLN A 33 -2.19 -8.51 -1.30
C GLN A 33 -1.13 -7.86 -0.43
N ASP A 34 -0.01 -7.50 -1.03
CA ASP A 34 1.07 -6.78 -0.38
C ASP A 34 1.84 -5.90 -1.37
N VAL A 35 2.64 -4.99 -0.82
CA VAL A 35 3.56 -4.14 -1.58
C VAL A 35 4.94 -4.26 -0.97
N ALA A 36 5.93 -4.63 -1.79
CA ALA A 36 7.32 -4.64 -1.39
C ALA A 36 8.02 -3.35 -1.82
N ASN A 37 8.74 -2.76 -0.87
CA ASN A 37 9.59 -1.60 -1.07
C ASN A 37 11.02 -2.07 -1.38
N ASN A 38 11.39 -2.11 -2.66
CA ASN A 38 12.74 -2.47 -3.10
C ASN A 38 13.54 -1.20 -3.44
N PHE A 39 13.56 -0.24 -2.50
CA PHE A 39 14.34 0.99 -2.67
C PHE A 39 15.84 0.70 -2.90
N PRO A 40 16.53 1.35 -3.84
CA PRO A 40 16.08 2.49 -4.68
C PRO A 40 15.51 2.10 -6.05
N ASP A 41 15.31 0.81 -6.34
CA ASP A 41 15.11 0.32 -7.69
C ASP A 41 13.64 0.29 -8.13
N GLU A 42 12.75 -0.22 -7.26
CA GLU A 42 11.36 -0.47 -7.64
C GLU A 42 10.39 -0.60 -6.45
N VAL A 43 9.10 -0.54 -6.77
CA VAL A 43 8.00 -1.00 -5.92
C VAL A 43 7.37 -2.21 -6.57
N VAL A 44 7.14 -3.29 -5.81
CA VAL A 44 6.50 -4.50 -6.32
C VAL A 44 5.15 -4.70 -5.66
N PHE A 45 4.08 -4.55 -6.44
CA PHE A 45 2.72 -4.85 -6.03
C PHE A 45 2.44 -6.33 -6.27
N ARG A 46 1.92 -7.04 -5.27
CA ARG A 46 1.60 -8.47 -5.34
C ARG A 46 0.14 -8.71 -5.01
N LEU A 47 -0.46 -9.65 -5.71
CA LEU A 47 -1.82 -10.09 -5.49
C LEU A 47 -1.91 -11.61 -5.60
N SER A 48 -2.66 -12.21 -4.68
CA SER A 48 -3.15 -13.58 -4.79
C SER A 48 -4.68 -13.55 -4.80
N ALA A 49 -5.28 -14.17 -5.79
CA ALA A 49 -6.73 -14.23 -5.93
C ALA A 49 -7.19 -15.62 -6.40
N SER A 50 -8.45 -15.94 -6.11
CA SER A 50 -9.11 -17.14 -6.60
C SER A 50 -10.51 -16.82 -7.08
N SER A 51 -11.02 -17.63 -8.04
CA SER A 51 -12.40 -17.59 -8.53
C SER A 51 -12.88 -19.00 -8.86
N ASP A 52 -14.19 -19.15 -8.98
CA ASP A 52 -14.82 -20.40 -9.46
C ASP A 52 -14.60 -20.61 -10.98
N ALA A 53 -14.30 -19.54 -11.73
CA ALA A 53 -13.92 -19.56 -13.14
C ALA A 53 -12.46 -19.10 -13.29
N ASP A 54 -11.87 -19.29 -14.47
CA ASP A 54 -10.50 -18.85 -14.71
C ASP A 54 -10.41 -17.31 -14.66
N ILE A 55 -9.50 -16.78 -13.88
CA ILE A 55 -9.18 -15.35 -13.85
C ILE A 55 -8.41 -15.05 -15.13
N GLU A 56 -8.95 -14.13 -15.96
CA GLU A 56 -8.38 -13.78 -17.26
C GLU A 56 -7.65 -12.45 -17.24
N LYS A 57 -8.05 -11.55 -16.33
CA LYS A 57 -7.47 -10.22 -16.26
C LYS A 57 -7.25 -9.76 -14.85
N VAL A 58 -6.04 -9.26 -14.60
CA VAL A 58 -5.68 -8.56 -13.37
C VAL A 58 -5.00 -7.25 -13.76
N THR A 59 -5.43 -6.15 -13.15
CA THR A 59 -4.87 -4.82 -13.39
C THR A 59 -4.64 -4.15 -12.04
N VAL A 60 -3.45 -3.60 -11.82
CA VAL A 60 -3.22 -2.66 -10.73
C VAL A 60 -3.42 -1.24 -11.27
N ARG A 61 -4.29 -0.48 -10.61
CA ARG A 61 -4.42 0.97 -10.83
C ARG A 61 -3.62 1.68 -9.78
N TYR A 62 -2.88 2.72 -10.15
CA TYR A 62 -2.10 3.48 -9.19
C TYR A 62 -1.97 4.95 -9.60
N GLU A 63 -1.70 5.79 -8.61
CA GLU A 63 -1.45 7.22 -8.75
C GLU A 63 -0.38 7.65 -7.75
N ILE A 64 0.60 8.43 -8.20
CA ILE A 64 1.65 8.99 -7.33
C ILE A 64 1.16 10.33 -6.84
N LEU A 65 0.93 10.45 -5.53
CA LEU A 65 0.39 11.68 -4.93
C LEU A 65 1.47 12.74 -4.71
N PRO A 66 1.09 14.06 -4.60
CA PRO A 66 -0.29 14.58 -4.69
C PRO A 66 -0.77 14.84 -6.12
N ASP A 67 0.11 15.04 -7.08
CA ASP A 67 -0.23 15.58 -8.41
C ASP A 67 -0.04 14.55 -9.53
N GLY A 68 -0.05 13.27 -9.19
CA GLY A 68 0.17 12.18 -10.13
C GLY A 68 -0.95 12.01 -11.14
N VAL A 69 -0.59 11.51 -12.30
CA VAL A 69 -1.56 11.08 -13.30
C VAL A 69 -1.92 9.63 -13.03
N PRO A 70 -3.21 9.27 -12.99
CA PRO A 70 -3.63 7.87 -12.86
C PRO A 70 -3.00 7.00 -13.94
N ALA A 71 -2.41 5.90 -13.50
CA ALA A 71 -1.74 4.93 -14.36
C ALA A 71 -2.20 3.50 -14.02
N TYR A 72 -1.78 2.54 -14.83
CA TYR A 72 -2.10 1.14 -14.58
C TYR A 72 -0.96 0.21 -15.01
N GLY A 73 -0.92 -0.95 -14.38
CA GLY A 73 -0.06 -2.06 -14.75
C GLY A 73 -0.86 -3.34 -14.98
N VAL A 74 -0.43 -4.13 -15.95
CA VAL A 74 -1.06 -5.43 -16.28
C VAL A 74 -0.01 -6.52 -16.12
N PRO A 75 -0.02 -7.27 -15.01
CA PRO A 75 0.85 -8.42 -14.82
C PRO A 75 0.61 -9.48 -15.89
N GLN A 76 1.66 -10.20 -16.28
CA GLN A 76 1.55 -11.34 -17.18
C GLN A 76 1.31 -12.62 -16.38
N PHE A 77 0.32 -13.40 -16.75
CA PHE A 77 0.03 -14.71 -16.18
C PHE A 77 -0.79 -15.55 -17.17
N GLU A 78 -0.86 -16.87 -16.94
CA GLU A 78 -1.76 -17.75 -17.66
C GLU A 78 -3.12 -17.79 -16.95
N PRO A 79 -4.27 -17.74 -17.68
CA PRO A 79 -5.59 -17.84 -17.08
C PRO A 79 -5.76 -19.12 -16.25
N GLN A 80 -6.23 -18.96 -15.03
CA GLN A 80 -6.49 -20.07 -14.10
C GLN A 80 -7.34 -19.62 -12.90
N GLN A 81 -7.97 -20.56 -12.20
CA GLN A 81 -8.84 -20.27 -11.07
C GLN A 81 -8.12 -19.68 -9.84
N ARG A 82 -6.81 -19.85 -9.74
CA ARG A 82 -5.97 -19.29 -8.68
C ARG A 82 -4.75 -18.64 -9.28
N VAL A 83 -4.59 -17.36 -9.04
CA VAL A 83 -3.47 -16.58 -9.58
C VAL A 83 -2.63 -15.98 -8.46
N GLN A 84 -1.33 -15.91 -8.73
CA GLN A 84 -0.38 -15.10 -7.97
C GLN A 84 0.34 -14.24 -8.99
N VAL A 85 0.19 -12.93 -8.88
CA VAL A 85 0.74 -11.98 -9.83
C VAL A 85 1.55 -10.92 -9.14
N SER A 86 2.53 -10.38 -9.87
CA SER A 86 3.34 -9.25 -9.43
C SER A 86 3.44 -8.22 -10.54
N PHE A 87 3.30 -6.95 -10.18
CA PHE A 87 3.58 -5.81 -11.03
C PHE A 87 4.75 -5.02 -10.46
N HIS A 88 5.76 -4.77 -11.30
CA HIS A 88 6.98 -4.07 -10.96
C HIS A 88 6.91 -2.64 -11.47
N LEU A 89 6.87 -1.67 -10.56
CA LEU A 89 6.94 -0.25 -10.87
C LEU A 89 8.38 0.21 -10.64
N SER A 90 9.12 0.39 -11.72
CA SER A 90 10.50 0.90 -11.65
C SER A 90 10.51 2.33 -11.09
N ALA A 91 11.40 2.60 -10.17
CA ALA A 91 11.54 3.92 -9.54
C ALA A 91 12.21 4.95 -10.46
N ASN A 92 12.92 4.48 -11.50
CA ASN A 92 13.61 5.34 -12.46
C ASN A 92 13.78 4.63 -13.82
N ASP A 93 12.71 4.58 -14.61
CA ASP A 93 12.74 3.99 -15.97
C ASP A 93 12.89 5.04 -17.10
N GLY A 94 13.18 6.30 -16.73
CA GLY A 94 13.25 7.44 -17.64
C GLY A 94 11.89 8.05 -17.99
N ARG A 95 10.78 7.48 -17.53
CA ARG A 95 9.40 8.00 -17.69
C ARG A 95 8.82 8.45 -16.36
N ILE A 96 9.14 7.71 -15.31
CA ILE A 96 8.69 7.95 -13.94
C ILE A 96 9.93 8.07 -13.06
N TYR A 97 9.93 9.04 -12.19
CA TYR A 97 10.86 9.16 -11.08
C TYR A 97 10.07 9.12 -9.77
N LEU A 98 10.29 8.09 -8.98
CA LEU A 98 9.75 8.00 -7.63
C LEU A 98 10.72 8.65 -6.65
N ALA A 99 10.37 9.81 -6.14
CA ALA A 99 11.14 10.44 -5.07
C ALA A 99 11.00 9.63 -3.77
N PRO A 100 12.04 9.57 -2.92
CA PRO A 100 11.88 9.08 -1.55
C PRO A 100 10.79 9.85 -0.81
N GLY A 101 9.87 9.14 -0.16
CA GLY A 101 8.69 9.72 0.50
C GLY A 101 7.47 9.85 -0.42
N ALA A 102 7.55 9.48 -1.69
CA ALA A 102 6.39 9.47 -2.58
C ALA A 102 5.30 8.54 -2.06
N GLU A 103 4.08 9.04 -1.99
CA GLU A 103 2.89 8.25 -1.65
C GLU A 103 2.25 7.72 -2.93
N ILE A 104 1.93 6.43 -2.96
CA ILE A 104 1.30 5.76 -4.09
C ILE A 104 -0.05 5.23 -3.63
N LEU A 105 -1.13 5.81 -4.14
CA LEU A 105 -2.49 5.29 -3.99
C LEU A 105 -2.69 4.18 -5.03
N TYR A 106 -3.17 3.01 -4.64
CA TYR A 106 -3.38 1.89 -5.57
C TYR A 106 -4.58 1.04 -5.18
N HIS A 107 -5.12 0.31 -6.18
CA HIS A 107 -6.09 -0.76 -6.01
C HIS A 107 -5.96 -1.77 -7.14
N TRP A 108 -6.55 -2.96 -6.96
CA TRP A 108 -6.58 -4.01 -7.96
C TRP A 108 -7.97 -4.15 -8.58
N GLU A 109 -8.00 -4.40 -9.89
CA GLU A 109 -9.18 -4.80 -10.65
C GLU A 109 -8.95 -6.21 -11.18
N ILE A 110 -9.91 -7.11 -10.97
CA ILE A 110 -9.82 -8.53 -11.33
C ILE A 110 -11.08 -8.90 -12.12
N GLU A 111 -10.92 -9.65 -13.21
CA GLU A 111 -12.02 -10.14 -14.04
C GLU A 111 -11.80 -11.61 -14.38
N ASP A 112 -12.86 -12.42 -14.28
CA ASP A 112 -12.85 -13.83 -14.63
C ASP A 112 -13.56 -14.12 -15.96
N ALA A 113 -13.43 -15.36 -16.46
CA ALA A 113 -13.95 -15.82 -17.75
C ALA A 113 -15.48 -15.80 -17.87
N VAL A 114 -16.21 -15.73 -16.74
CA VAL A 114 -17.68 -15.59 -16.75
C VAL A 114 -18.12 -14.14 -16.57
N GLY A 115 -17.18 -13.20 -16.55
CA GLY A 115 -17.44 -11.77 -16.51
C GLY A 115 -17.67 -11.21 -15.10
N SER A 116 -17.38 -11.98 -14.04
CA SER A 116 -17.37 -11.45 -12.67
C SER A 116 -16.22 -10.45 -12.52
N LYS A 117 -16.45 -9.37 -11.78
CA LYS A 117 -15.45 -8.31 -11.55
C LYS A 117 -15.34 -7.99 -10.09
N LEU A 118 -14.10 -7.81 -9.63
CA LEU A 118 -13.79 -7.33 -8.29
C LEU A 118 -12.82 -6.15 -8.37
N SER A 119 -13.10 -5.11 -7.61
CA SER A 119 -12.14 -4.05 -7.32
C SER A 119 -11.84 -4.07 -5.82
N THR A 120 -10.56 -4.05 -5.45
CA THR A 120 -10.18 -3.94 -4.04
C THR A 120 -10.38 -2.51 -3.54
N GLU A 121 -10.49 -2.34 -2.23
CA GLU A 121 -10.44 -1.01 -1.63
C GLU A 121 -9.08 -0.36 -1.93
N PRO A 122 -9.07 0.96 -2.24
CA PRO A 122 -7.82 1.69 -2.41
C PRO A 122 -6.96 1.67 -1.14
N ALA A 123 -5.66 1.51 -1.32
CA ALA A 123 -4.66 1.56 -0.27
C ALA A 123 -3.51 2.48 -0.66
N THR A 124 -2.86 3.07 0.34
CA THR A 124 -1.70 3.94 0.14
C THR A 124 -0.43 3.22 0.58
N PHE A 125 0.61 3.35 -0.23
CA PHE A 125 1.96 2.86 0.04
C PHE A 125 2.95 4.03 -0.04
N VAL A 126 3.92 4.07 0.88
CA VAL A 126 4.98 5.10 0.89
C VAL A 126 6.28 4.47 0.40
N TYR A 127 6.81 5.00 -0.70
CA TYR A 127 8.12 4.61 -1.24
C TYR A 127 9.23 5.36 -0.51
N GLN A 128 10.05 4.65 0.26
CA GLN A 128 11.06 5.29 1.11
C GLN A 128 12.29 4.39 1.31
N ASP A 129 13.41 5.02 1.63
CA ASP A 129 14.63 4.32 2.04
C ASP A 129 14.52 3.89 3.51
N THR A 130 14.18 2.62 3.74
CA THR A 130 13.98 2.05 5.07
C THR A 130 15.28 1.77 5.83
N ARG A 131 16.45 2.08 5.24
CA ARG A 131 17.75 1.96 5.91
C ARG A 131 18.01 3.08 6.91
N PHE A 132 17.22 4.17 6.85
CA PHE A 132 17.35 5.35 7.70
C PHE A 132 16.05 5.69 8.39
N ASP A 133 16.15 6.24 9.60
CA ASP A 133 15.02 6.82 10.31
C ASP A 133 14.78 8.23 9.78
N TRP A 134 13.83 8.37 8.87
CA TRP A 134 13.48 9.64 8.25
C TRP A 134 12.58 10.47 9.15
N GLU A 135 12.93 11.73 9.27
CA GLU A 135 12.12 12.79 9.87
C GLU A 135 11.51 13.65 8.77
N SER A 136 10.38 14.28 9.04
CA SER A 136 9.73 15.19 8.08
C SER A 136 9.11 16.39 8.78
N ALA A 137 9.05 17.50 8.08
CA ALA A 137 8.30 18.69 8.47
C ALA A 137 7.72 19.39 7.23
N SER A 138 6.54 20.01 7.42
CA SER A 138 5.85 20.68 6.33
C SER A 138 5.39 22.07 6.77
N GLU A 139 5.45 23.05 5.85
CA GLU A 139 4.92 24.39 6.02
C GLU A 139 4.33 24.88 4.69
N GLY A 140 3.01 25.12 4.66
CA GLY A 140 2.30 25.44 3.43
C GLY A 140 2.34 24.27 2.43
N ASN A 141 2.90 24.51 1.25
CA ASN A 141 3.09 23.52 0.18
C ASN A 141 4.51 22.94 0.13
N VAL A 142 5.36 23.26 1.10
CA VAL A 142 6.74 22.79 1.17
C VAL A 142 6.85 21.71 2.23
N SER A 143 7.36 20.53 1.85
CA SER A 143 7.73 19.44 2.75
C SER A 143 9.20 19.13 2.62
N VAL A 144 9.88 18.95 3.75
CA VAL A 144 11.28 18.56 3.82
C VAL A 144 11.40 17.23 4.56
N HIS A 145 12.26 16.35 4.06
CA HIS A 145 12.55 15.06 4.65
C HIS A 145 14.06 14.96 4.87
N TRP A 146 14.49 14.46 6.05
CA TRP A 146 15.91 14.32 6.39
C TRP A 146 16.13 13.12 7.29
N TYR A 147 17.38 12.74 7.47
CA TYR A 147 17.82 11.70 8.40
C TYR A 147 19.14 12.13 9.07
N GLY A 148 19.49 11.48 10.18
CA GLY A 148 20.77 11.71 10.87
C GLY A 148 20.80 12.92 11.77
N GLY A 149 19.64 13.41 12.21
CA GLY A 149 19.46 14.58 13.08
C GLY A 149 19.48 15.89 12.30
N GLY A 150 18.91 16.93 12.91
CA GLY A 150 18.82 18.25 12.30
C GLY A 150 17.71 19.09 12.91
N ASP A 151 17.52 20.28 12.35
CA ASP A 151 16.51 21.23 12.80
C ASP A 151 15.51 21.54 11.68
N ALA A 152 14.28 21.10 11.90
CA ALA A 152 13.16 21.27 10.96
C ALA A 152 12.98 22.71 10.50
N VAL A 153 13.12 23.68 11.40
CA VAL A 153 12.94 25.11 11.09
C VAL A 153 14.02 25.60 10.13
N SER A 154 15.26 25.16 10.32
CA SER A 154 16.37 25.50 9.42
C SER A 154 16.17 24.91 8.03
N TYR A 155 15.75 23.65 7.94
CA TYR A 155 15.50 22.98 6.66
C TYR A 155 14.33 23.61 5.88
N LEU A 156 13.22 23.89 6.54
CA LEU A 156 12.07 24.57 5.92
C LEU A 156 12.43 25.97 5.41
N ARG A 157 13.22 26.73 6.20
CA ARG A 157 13.67 28.07 5.78
C ARG A 157 14.50 27.98 4.49
N VAL A 158 15.52 27.11 4.46
CA VAL A 158 16.38 26.92 3.29
C VAL A 158 15.55 26.50 2.05
N ALA A 159 14.60 25.57 2.22
CA ALA A 159 13.74 25.13 1.14
C ALA A 159 12.89 26.29 0.58
N ARG A 160 12.31 27.12 1.43
CA ARG A 160 11.54 28.32 1.01
C ARG A 160 12.39 29.34 0.30
N ASP A 161 13.55 29.70 0.89
CA ASP A 161 14.47 30.68 0.30
C ASP A 161 15.00 30.25 -1.08
N THR A 162 14.84 28.97 -1.45
CA THR A 162 15.25 28.43 -2.76
C THR A 162 14.10 28.47 -3.79
N LEU A 163 12.84 28.54 -3.32
CA LEU A 163 11.64 28.53 -4.17
C LEU A 163 11.13 29.94 -4.51
N ASP A 164 11.60 30.98 -3.80
CA ASP A 164 11.34 32.40 -4.07
C ASP A 164 12.33 32.98 -5.11
#